data_d6cd88a61417f604e7efb91da8eb511f
#
_entry.id   d6cd88a61417f604e7efb91da8eb511f
#
_cell.length_a   1.000
_cell.length_b   1.000
_cell.length_c   1.000
_cell.angle_alpha   90.00
_cell.angle_beta   90.00
_cell.angle_gamma   90.00
#
_symmetry.space_group_name_H-M   'P 1'
#
loop_
_entity.id
_entity.type
_entity.pdbx_description
1 polymer ?
#
loop_
_entity_poly.entity_id
_entity_poly.type
_entity_poly.pdbx_seq_one_letter_code
_entity_poly.pdbx_strand_id
1 'polypeptide(L)'
;MRIAIVDDIETERALLKMRLERQLSLYGVETEILEFDSSESFLAAEKERHFTVAFLDIYMKGLSGMDAAKELRKTDADCFLIFTTTSTDHALEGFQVRAFHYLVKPFSEGELAGLLTCLLYTS
;
A
#
# COMPACT_ATOMS: atom_id res chain seq x y z
N MET A 1 -7.00 12.00 -3.38
CA MET A 1 -5.98 11.07 -2.87
C MET A 1 -5.80 9.92 -3.85
N ARG A 2 -4.61 9.69 -4.28
CA ARG A 2 -4.29 8.65 -5.27
C ARG A 2 -3.65 7.47 -4.57
N ILE A 3 -4.28 6.30 -4.63
CA ILE A 3 -3.92 5.11 -3.86
C ILE A 3 -3.60 3.95 -4.80
N ALA A 4 -2.48 3.27 -4.56
CA ALA A 4 -2.11 2.05 -5.27
C ALA A 4 -2.32 0.84 -4.37
N ILE A 5 -2.82 -0.24 -4.95
CA ILE A 5 -2.89 -1.56 -4.33
C ILE A 5 -2.08 -2.51 -5.20
N VAL A 6 -1.02 -3.07 -4.64
CA VAL A 6 -0.09 -3.93 -5.37
C VAL A 6 -0.06 -5.30 -4.72
N ASP A 7 -0.63 -6.29 -5.40
CA ASP A 7 -0.73 -7.67 -4.93
C ASP A 7 -0.98 -8.55 -6.15
N ASP A 8 -0.29 -9.68 -6.27
CA ASP A 8 -0.46 -10.57 -7.42
C ASP A 8 -1.71 -11.46 -7.33
N ILE A 9 -2.43 -11.40 -6.21
CA ILE A 9 -3.67 -12.16 -6.00
C ILE A 9 -4.87 -11.23 -6.22
N GLU A 10 -5.62 -11.47 -7.29
CA GLU A 10 -6.76 -10.60 -7.67
C GLU A 10 -7.81 -10.47 -6.58
N THR A 11 -8.16 -11.57 -5.91
CA THR A 11 -9.17 -11.54 -4.84
C THR A 11 -8.72 -10.71 -3.66
N GLU A 12 -7.44 -10.71 -3.33
CA GLU A 12 -6.88 -9.88 -2.28
C GLU A 12 -6.95 -8.39 -2.63
N ARG A 13 -6.60 -8.06 -3.89
CA ARG A 13 -6.69 -6.67 -4.36
C ARG A 13 -8.14 -6.16 -4.31
N ALA A 14 -9.07 -6.96 -4.82
CA ALA A 14 -10.48 -6.59 -4.88
C ALA A 14 -11.07 -6.37 -3.47
N LEU A 15 -10.71 -7.24 -2.53
CA LEU A 15 -11.18 -7.14 -1.15
C LEU A 15 -10.64 -5.86 -0.49
N LEU A 16 -9.36 -5.58 -0.63
CA LEU A 16 -8.77 -4.38 -0.04
C LEU A 16 -9.36 -3.12 -0.66
N LYS A 17 -9.54 -3.10 -1.98
CA LYS A 17 -10.16 -1.96 -2.67
C LYS A 17 -11.56 -1.69 -2.13
N MET A 18 -12.39 -2.72 -1.99
CA MET A 18 -13.74 -2.59 -1.44
C MET A 18 -13.72 -2.02 -0.03
N ARG A 19 -12.83 -2.52 0.82
CA ARG A 19 -12.69 -2.05 2.20
C ARG A 19 -12.23 -0.59 2.26
N LEU A 20 -11.27 -0.21 1.43
CA LEU A 20 -10.78 1.16 1.35
C LEU A 20 -11.86 2.12 0.88
N GLU A 21 -12.59 1.76 -0.17
CA GLU A 21 -13.68 2.58 -0.67
C GLU A 21 -14.74 2.81 0.40
N ARG A 22 -15.11 1.76 1.11
CA ARG A 22 -16.11 1.85 2.19
C ARG A 22 -15.63 2.73 3.33
N GLN A 23 -14.41 2.53 3.81
CA GLN A 23 -13.87 3.30 4.93
C GLN A 23 -13.64 4.77 4.56
N LEU A 24 -13.05 5.03 3.40
CA LEU A 24 -12.72 6.40 2.99
C LEU A 24 -13.96 7.22 2.64
N SER A 25 -15.04 6.59 2.19
CA SER A 25 -16.29 7.30 1.93
C SER A 25 -16.86 7.94 3.20
N LEU A 26 -16.60 7.36 4.36
CA LEU A 26 -17.04 7.91 5.65
C LEU A 26 -16.37 9.25 5.99
N TYR A 27 -15.20 9.51 5.41
CA TYR A 27 -14.46 10.75 5.64
C TYR A 27 -14.71 11.82 4.57
N GLY A 28 -15.51 11.51 3.56
CA GLY A 28 -15.77 12.43 2.45
C GLY A 28 -14.55 12.74 1.59
N VAL A 29 -13.57 11.84 1.57
CA VAL A 29 -12.32 12.02 0.81
C VAL A 29 -12.49 11.47 -0.60
N GLU A 30 -12.19 12.30 -1.60
CA GLU A 30 -12.11 11.83 -2.98
C GLU A 30 -10.89 10.94 -3.16
N THR A 31 -11.09 9.76 -3.74
CA THR A 31 -10.03 8.79 -3.94
C THR A 31 -10.03 8.24 -5.35
N GLU A 32 -8.83 8.00 -5.85
CA GLU A 32 -8.58 7.25 -7.07
C GLU A 32 -7.75 6.04 -6.68
N ILE A 33 -8.33 4.85 -6.77
CA ILE A 33 -7.67 3.61 -6.37
C ILE A 33 -7.32 2.80 -7.61
N LEU A 34 -6.02 2.54 -7.80
CA LEU A 34 -5.50 1.75 -8.90
C LEU A 34 -4.94 0.44 -8.39
N GLU A 35 -5.23 -0.64 -9.10
CA GLU A 35 -4.75 -1.98 -8.77
C GLU A 35 -3.62 -2.39 -9.70
N PHE A 36 -2.61 -3.03 -9.13
CA PHE A 36 -1.45 -3.55 -9.87
C PHE A 36 -1.19 -4.99 -9.43
N ASP A 37 -0.94 -5.86 -10.40
CA ASP A 37 -0.63 -7.27 -10.15
C ASP A 37 0.86 -7.55 -10.03
N SER A 38 1.69 -6.52 -10.20
CA SER A 38 3.15 -6.65 -10.09
C SER A 38 3.79 -5.36 -9.60
N SER A 39 4.97 -5.48 -9.01
CA SER A 39 5.79 -4.34 -8.61
C SER A 39 6.22 -3.52 -9.82
N GLU A 40 6.54 -4.20 -10.93
CA GLU A 40 7.02 -3.55 -12.15
C GLU A 40 5.96 -2.61 -12.74
N SER A 41 4.70 -3.06 -12.83
CA SER A 41 3.62 -2.21 -13.35
C SER A 41 3.31 -1.04 -12.41
N PHE A 42 3.38 -1.28 -11.09
CA PHE A 42 3.23 -0.21 -10.11
C PHE A 42 4.32 0.85 -10.26
N LEU A 43 5.59 0.44 -10.33
CA LEU A 43 6.70 1.39 -10.44
C LEU A 43 6.63 2.21 -11.74
N ALA A 44 6.20 1.61 -12.83
CA ALA A 44 6.01 2.32 -14.08
C ALA A 44 4.95 3.43 -13.95
N ALA A 45 3.82 3.11 -13.31
CA ALA A 45 2.76 4.10 -13.07
C ALA A 45 3.20 5.21 -12.12
N GLU A 46 3.94 4.85 -11.07
CA GLU A 46 4.47 5.80 -10.08
C GLU A 46 5.40 6.84 -10.72
N LYS A 47 6.21 6.43 -11.69
CA LYS A 47 7.10 7.35 -12.42
C LYS A 47 6.34 8.40 -13.22
N GLU A 48 5.18 8.04 -13.75
CA GLU A 48 4.35 8.97 -14.51
C GLU A 48 3.61 9.94 -13.60
N ARG A 49 3.09 9.44 -12.48
CA ARG A 49 2.37 10.23 -11.52
C ARG A 49 2.43 9.58 -10.13
N HIS A 50 2.94 10.32 -9.16
CA HIS A 50 3.11 9.82 -7.79
C HIS A 50 1.81 9.43 -7.12
N PHE A 51 1.89 8.38 -6.28
CA PHE A 51 0.78 7.97 -5.41
C PHE A 51 0.94 8.60 -4.04
N THR A 52 -0.19 8.98 -3.43
CA THR A 52 -0.20 9.43 -2.04
C THR A 52 0.09 8.28 -1.09
N VAL A 53 -0.51 7.12 -1.37
CA VAL A 53 -0.44 5.91 -0.54
C VAL A 53 -0.25 4.70 -1.44
N ALA A 54 0.59 3.77 -1.03
CA ALA A 54 0.76 2.49 -1.72
C ALA A 54 0.68 1.35 -0.71
N PHE A 55 -0.26 0.44 -0.95
CA PHE A 55 -0.37 -0.83 -0.23
C PHE A 55 0.36 -1.88 -1.04
N LEU A 56 1.45 -2.41 -0.49
CA LEU A 56 2.33 -3.36 -1.17
C LEU A 56 2.36 -4.69 -0.46
N ASP A 57 1.99 -5.77 -1.17
CA ASP A 57 2.29 -7.11 -0.69
C ASP A 57 3.80 -7.36 -0.88
N ILE A 58 4.43 -7.95 0.12
CA ILE A 58 5.86 -8.26 0.06
C ILE A 58 6.13 -9.47 -0.83
N TYR A 59 5.32 -10.52 -0.70
CA TYR A 59 5.53 -11.78 -1.40
C TYR A 59 4.78 -11.81 -2.72
N MET A 60 5.46 -11.46 -3.79
CA MET A 60 4.92 -11.48 -5.15
C MET A 60 5.91 -12.14 -6.10
N LYS A 61 5.41 -12.64 -7.23
CA LYS A 61 6.27 -13.14 -8.31
C LYS A 61 7.03 -11.96 -8.91
N GLY A 62 8.30 -12.22 -9.28
CA GLY A 62 9.17 -11.18 -9.80
C GLY A 62 9.69 -10.29 -8.71
N LEU A 63 9.67 -8.98 -8.92
CA LEU A 63 10.17 -8.02 -7.94
C LEU A 63 9.26 -8.01 -6.70
N SER A 64 9.85 -8.23 -5.52
CA SER A 64 9.10 -8.22 -4.26
C SER A 64 8.58 -6.83 -3.91
N GLY A 65 7.56 -6.77 -3.05
CA GLY A 65 7.08 -5.49 -2.54
C GLY A 65 8.14 -4.69 -1.80
N MET A 66 9.03 -5.38 -1.07
CA MET A 66 10.13 -4.72 -0.38
C MET A 66 11.10 -4.08 -1.35
N ASP A 67 11.48 -4.79 -2.42
CA ASP A 67 12.37 -4.25 -3.44
C ASP A 67 11.70 -3.10 -4.20
N ALA A 68 10.39 -3.21 -4.46
CA ALA A 68 9.62 -2.11 -5.05
C ALA A 68 9.66 -0.85 -4.17
N ALA A 69 9.53 -1.03 -2.86
CA ALA A 69 9.60 0.09 -1.92
C ALA A 69 10.98 0.76 -1.94
N LYS A 70 12.05 -0.01 -2.02
CA LYS A 70 13.42 0.50 -2.12
C LYS A 70 13.60 1.32 -3.41
N GLU A 71 13.08 0.83 -4.53
CA GLU A 71 13.12 1.55 -5.80
C GLU A 71 12.29 2.83 -5.74
N LEU A 72 11.09 2.76 -5.16
CA LEU A 72 10.21 3.93 -4.99
C LEU A 72 10.92 5.03 -4.21
N ARG A 73 11.60 4.69 -3.14
CA ARG A 73 12.27 5.67 -2.27
C ARG A 73 13.43 6.41 -2.94
N LYS A 74 13.93 5.91 -4.05
CA LYS A 74 14.95 6.63 -4.83
C LYS A 74 14.38 7.88 -5.48
N THR A 75 13.09 7.92 -5.76
CA THR A 75 12.44 9.02 -6.49
C THR A 75 11.28 9.66 -5.75
N ASP A 76 10.75 9.03 -4.69
CA ASP A 76 9.61 9.53 -3.94
C ASP A 76 9.81 9.28 -2.45
N ALA A 77 10.12 10.34 -1.70
CA ALA A 77 10.30 10.29 -0.26
C ALA A 77 8.97 10.40 0.50
N ASP A 78 7.90 10.84 -0.15
CA ASP A 78 6.68 11.29 0.54
C ASP A 78 5.51 10.29 0.50
N CYS A 79 5.54 9.33 -0.42
CA CYS A 79 4.49 8.32 -0.51
C CYS A 79 4.37 7.53 0.79
N PHE A 80 3.15 7.41 1.32
CA PHE A 80 2.89 6.57 2.48
C PHE A 80 2.89 5.10 2.04
N LEU A 81 3.91 4.35 2.46
CA LEU A 81 4.04 2.92 2.17
C LEU A 81 3.42 2.10 3.28
N ILE A 82 2.54 1.20 2.90
CA ILE A 82 1.90 0.26 3.82
C ILE A 82 2.11 -1.14 3.27
N PHE A 83 2.83 -1.98 4.01
CA PHE A 83 3.02 -3.36 3.61
C PHE A 83 1.86 -4.22 4.09
N THR A 84 1.38 -5.09 3.19
CA THR A 84 0.38 -6.10 3.49
C THR A 84 1.02 -7.46 3.24
N THR A 85 1.10 -8.32 4.27
CA THR A 85 1.85 -9.55 4.15
C THR A 85 1.36 -10.60 5.15
N THR A 86 1.71 -11.86 4.91
CA THR A 86 1.39 -12.96 5.83
C THR A 86 2.46 -13.17 6.91
N SER A 87 3.56 -12.41 6.89
CA SER A 87 4.68 -12.60 7.80
C SER A 87 5.24 -11.27 8.31
N THR A 88 5.80 -11.27 9.52
CA THR A 88 6.51 -10.13 10.11
C THR A 88 8.02 -10.16 9.85
N ASP A 89 8.50 -11.12 9.06
CA ASP A 89 9.94 -11.36 8.86
C ASP A 89 10.69 -10.16 8.26
N HIS A 90 9.98 -9.29 7.55
CA HIS A 90 10.58 -8.13 6.87
C HIS A 90 10.31 -6.79 7.56
N ALA A 91 9.86 -6.80 8.81
CA ALA A 91 9.50 -5.56 9.51
C ALA A 91 10.66 -4.58 9.64
N LEU A 92 11.88 -5.06 9.89
CA LEU A 92 13.06 -4.21 9.98
C LEU A 92 13.40 -3.55 8.64
N GLU A 93 13.26 -4.27 7.53
CA GLU A 93 13.46 -3.70 6.20
C GLU A 93 12.42 -2.65 5.89
N GLY A 94 11.16 -2.89 6.33
CA GLY A 94 10.09 -1.90 6.20
C GLY A 94 10.44 -0.59 6.91
N PHE A 95 11.06 -0.68 8.07
CA PHE A 95 11.55 0.50 8.79
C PHE A 95 12.59 1.27 7.98
N GLN A 96 13.49 0.56 7.29
CA GLN A 96 14.53 1.18 6.47
C GLN A 96 13.97 1.96 5.27
N VAL A 97 12.83 1.53 4.70
CA VAL A 97 12.17 2.24 3.62
C VAL A 97 11.12 3.23 4.11
N ARG A 98 11.10 3.50 5.40
CA ARG A 98 10.17 4.43 6.05
C ARG A 98 8.71 4.05 5.77
N ALA A 99 8.39 2.77 5.96
CA ALA A 99 7.02 2.31 5.88
C ALA A 99 6.17 3.00 6.95
N PHE A 100 5.00 3.47 6.54
CA PHE A 100 4.06 4.08 7.46
C PHE A 100 3.45 3.05 8.39
N HIS A 101 3.15 1.87 7.84
CA HIS A 101 2.56 0.78 8.61
C HIS A 101 2.83 -0.57 7.96
N TYR A 102 2.62 -1.63 8.75
CA TYR A 102 2.85 -3.00 8.34
C TYR A 102 1.64 -3.84 8.79
N LEU A 103 0.80 -4.22 7.84
CA LEU A 103 -0.41 -5.01 8.12
C LEU A 103 -0.16 -6.49 7.86
N VAL A 104 -0.35 -7.31 8.89
CA VAL A 104 -0.21 -8.77 8.76
C VAL A 104 -1.56 -9.37 8.41
N LYS A 105 -1.60 -10.12 7.32
CA LYS A 105 -2.82 -10.80 6.85
C LYS A 105 -3.12 -12.03 7.72
N PRO A 106 -4.38 -12.32 8.04
CA PRO A 106 -5.54 -11.47 7.79
C PRO A 106 -5.62 -10.33 8.81
N PHE A 107 -5.92 -9.13 8.36
CA PHE A 107 -6.12 -7.98 9.24
C PHE A 107 -7.60 -7.63 9.33
N SER A 108 -8.00 -7.08 10.48
CA SER A 108 -9.40 -6.74 10.75
C SER A 108 -9.80 -5.40 10.11
N GLU A 109 -11.10 -5.17 9.99
CA GLU A 109 -11.64 -3.86 9.60
C GLU A 109 -11.18 -2.77 10.57
N GLY A 110 -11.10 -3.09 11.87
CA GLY A 110 -10.64 -2.16 12.89
C GLY A 110 -9.18 -1.75 12.71
N GLU A 111 -8.32 -2.69 12.34
CA GLU A 111 -6.90 -2.40 12.07
C GLU A 111 -6.77 -1.46 10.86
N LEU A 112 -7.54 -1.73 9.81
CA LEU A 112 -7.54 -0.88 8.62
C LEU A 112 -8.10 0.50 8.93
N ALA A 113 -9.21 0.58 9.66
CA ALA A 113 -9.82 1.84 10.06
C ALA A 113 -8.86 2.69 10.90
N GLY A 114 -8.17 2.07 11.86
CA GLY A 114 -7.18 2.75 12.70
C GLY A 114 -6.02 3.31 11.88
N LEU A 115 -5.52 2.53 10.94
CA LEU A 115 -4.47 2.95 10.03
C LEU A 115 -4.91 4.16 9.19
N LEU A 116 -6.10 4.12 8.61
CA LEU A 116 -6.61 5.19 7.78
C LEU A 116 -6.84 6.46 8.58
N THR A 117 -7.30 6.34 9.82
CA THR A 117 -7.43 7.49 10.72
C THR A 117 -6.07 8.17 10.93
N CYS A 118 -5.04 7.39 11.25
CA CYS A 118 -3.68 7.92 11.41
C CYS A 118 -3.18 8.58 10.12
N LEU A 119 -3.41 7.95 8.98
CA LEU A 119 -2.99 8.46 7.68
C LEU A 119 -3.63 9.82 7.38
N LEU A 120 -4.93 9.95 7.58
CA LEU A 120 -5.67 11.17 7.28
C LEU A 120 -5.30 12.32 8.22
N TYR A 121 -4.98 12.03 9.47
CA TYR A 121 -4.53 13.06 10.41
C TYR A 121 -3.07 13.45 10.21
N THR A 122 -2.28 12.63 9.56
CA THR A 122 -0.86 12.91 9.28
C THR A 122 -0.69 13.73 8.00
N SER A 123 -1.53 13.49 7.02
CA SER A 123 -1.46 14.17 5.71
C SER A 123 -2.24 15.51 5.63
#